data_735d16a4458bd7e7bc66326a29b19958
#
_entry.id   735d16a4458bd7e7bc66326a29b19958
#
_cell.length_a   1.000
_cell.length_b   1.000
_cell.length_c   1.000
_cell.angle_alpha   90.00
_cell.angle_beta   90.00
_cell.angle_gamma   90.00
#
_symmetry.space_group_name_H-M   'P 1'
#
loop_
_entity.id
_entity.type
_entity.pdbx_description
1 polymer ?
#
loop_
_entity_poly.entity_id
_entity_poly.type
_entity_poly.pdbx_seq_one_letter_code
_entity_poly.pdbx_strand_id
1 'polypeptide(L)'
;SMDEHAGPLTSMPWSLKRPMIEIVKKIETTISAKPITGISEIDSAWRQPGIKRTKTVCTYCGVGCSFEMWTRDRHILKVQPSPDAPANGISTCIKGKFAWDFVNSEKRLTTPLIRENGRFREASWEEALDLVARRLLEVRDTHGSNSLGFIGSSKASNEEAYLTQKIARLIIGTNSVDNSSRYCQNPATKGLFRTVGYGGDAGTIKDIEQAEVVVLVGSNTAENHPVIASKIKAAQKLRGQKLIVMDPRKHEMAERADIFLRPNASTDLIWASALSRYMFDNHLADLDFLGRWVNNVEEYRRSLEPFTLDFAEFKTGISKQELINTAEMIGRAKNVCLLWAMGITQHSHGSDTSTALSNLLLVTGNYGKPGTGGYPMRGHNNVQGASDFGCLRNMYPGYDKV
;
A
#
# COMPACT_ATOMS: atom_id res chain seq x y z
N SER A 1 1.72 26.71 33.24
CA SER A 1 0.57 25.83 33.21
C SER A 1 0.66 24.96 31.94
N MET A 2 0.63 23.62 32.12
CA MET A 2 0.79 22.63 31.04
C MET A 2 -0.33 22.63 29.99
N ASP A 3 -1.40 23.38 30.18
CA ASP A 3 -2.56 23.36 29.30
C ASP A 3 -2.45 24.26 28.06
N GLU A 4 -1.54 25.21 28.03
CA GLU A 4 -1.43 26.15 26.89
C GLU A 4 -0.61 25.67 25.72
N HIS A 5 0.13 24.56 25.85
CA HIS A 5 0.93 23.96 24.76
C HIS A 5 0.43 22.61 24.27
N ALA A 6 -0.73 22.13 24.72
CA ALA A 6 -1.27 20.80 24.43
C ALA A 6 -2.27 20.76 23.27
N GLY A 7 -2.14 21.64 22.27
CA GLY A 7 -3.07 21.72 21.13
C GLY A 7 -3.38 20.40 20.42
N PRO A 8 -2.43 19.47 20.19
CA PRO A 8 -2.72 18.18 19.55
C PRO A 8 -3.39 17.14 20.46
N LEU A 9 -3.24 17.26 21.79
CA LEU A 9 -3.77 16.27 22.74
C LEU A 9 -5.22 16.57 23.17
N THR A 10 -5.71 17.80 22.98
CA THR A 10 -7.04 18.20 23.42
C THR A 10 -8.17 17.54 22.62
N SER A 11 -7.91 17.14 21.39
CA SER A 11 -8.89 16.51 20.48
C SER A 11 -8.91 14.97 20.52
N MET A 12 -8.02 14.36 21.29
CA MET A 12 -7.96 12.88 21.39
C MET A 12 -8.97 12.33 22.42
N PRO A 13 -9.54 11.13 22.17
CA PRO A 13 -10.32 10.43 23.18
C PRO A 13 -9.53 10.23 24.49
N TRP A 14 -10.18 10.37 25.63
CA TRP A 14 -9.54 10.28 26.94
C TRP A 14 -8.80 8.95 27.20
N SER A 15 -9.29 7.86 26.61
CA SER A 15 -8.65 6.54 26.64
C SER A 15 -7.27 6.48 25.97
N LEU A 16 -7.01 7.36 25.01
CA LEU A 16 -5.71 7.48 24.32
C LEU A 16 -4.82 8.58 24.91
N LYS A 17 -5.41 9.56 25.59
CA LYS A 17 -4.66 10.64 26.26
C LYS A 17 -3.84 10.12 27.43
N ARG A 18 -4.38 9.19 28.21
CA ARG A 18 -3.74 8.72 29.45
C ARG A 18 -2.38 8.07 29.22
N PRO A 19 -2.21 7.11 28.30
CA PRO A 19 -0.91 6.54 27.99
C PRO A 19 0.10 7.55 27.44
N MET A 20 -0.34 8.50 26.60
CA MET A 20 0.54 9.53 26.08
C MET A 20 0.96 10.54 27.14
N ILE A 21 0.05 10.93 28.05
CA ILE A 21 0.38 11.79 29.20
C ILE A 21 1.36 11.07 30.13
N GLU A 22 1.20 9.76 30.35
CA GLU A 22 2.15 8.97 31.15
C GLU A 22 3.52 8.85 30.48
N ILE A 23 3.56 8.70 29.16
CA ILE A 23 4.81 8.70 28.39
C ILE A 23 5.49 10.08 28.48
N VAL A 24 4.75 11.16 28.31
CA VAL A 24 5.27 12.53 28.42
C VAL A 24 5.76 12.79 29.85
N LYS A 25 5.00 12.43 30.86
CA LYS A 25 5.42 12.53 32.28
C LYS A 25 6.64 11.67 32.58
N LYS A 26 6.76 10.48 31.99
CA LYS A 26 7.91 9.61 32.16
C LYS A 26 9.14 10.18 31.46
N ILE A 27 8.97 10.80 30.29
CA ILE A 27 10.02 11.55 29.61
C ILE A 27 10.43 12.77 30.43
N GLU A 28 9.47 13.54 30.94
CA GLU A 28 9.73 14.69 31.84
C GLU A 28 10.40 14.27 33.13
N THR A 29 9.98 13.15 33.76
CA THR A 29 10.61 12.64 35.00
C THR A 29 12.01 12.08 34.74
N THR A 30 12.25 11.53 33.56
CA THR A 30 13.57 11.07 33.15
C THR A 30 14.48 12.25 32.78
N ILE A 31 13.89 13.31 32.23
CA ILE A 31 14.60 14.56 31.88
C ILE A 31 14.76 15.47 33.09
N SER A 32 13.83 15.44 34.09
CA SER A 32 13.94 16.26 35.29
C SER A 32 15.01 15.80 36.28
N ALA A 33 15.53 14.58 36.12
CA ALA A 33 16.78 14.19 36.78
C ALA A 33 18.00 14.93 36.19
N LYS A 34 17.83 15.50 34.98
CA LYS A 34 18.76 16.44 34.34
C LYS A 34 17.90 17.59 33.80
N PRO A 35 18.09 18.82 34.25
CA PRO A 35 17.27 19.95 33.83
C PRO A 35 17.21 20.09 32.32
N ILE A 36 16.33 20.97 31.85
CA ILE A 36 16.13 21.37 30.43
C ILE A 36 17.38 21.37 29.53
N THR A 37 18.56 21.44 30.14
CA THR A 37 19.85 21.15 29.50
C THR A 37 19.89 19.78 28.81
N GLY A 38 19.10 18.79 29.24
CA GLY A 38 18.99 17.51 28.55
C GLY A 38 18.33 17.61 27.18
N ILE A 39 17.36 18.50 27.01
CA ILE A 39 16.75 18.79 25.69
C ILE A 39 17.75 19.53 24.80
N SER A 40 18.53 20.46 25.39
CA SER A 40 19.60 21.14 24.66
C SER A 40 20.74 20.20 24.27
N GLU A 41 21.04 19.21 25.07
CA GLU A 41 22.02 18.17 24.73
C GLU A 41 21.51 17.26 23.62
N ILE A 42 20.24 16.90 23.64
CA ILE A 42 19.61 16.14 22.53
C ILE A 42 19.61 17.01 21.26
N ASP A 43 19.25 18.28 21.37
CA ASP A 43 19.29 19.22 20.26
C ASP A 43 20.75 19.47 19.80
N SER A 44 21.69 19.56 20.72
CA SER A 44 23.12 19.68 20.40
C SER A 44 23.68 18.44 19.73
N ALA A 45 23.19 17.23 20.07
CA ALA A 45 23.58 16.01 19.38
C ALA A 45 23.23 16.05 17.89
N TRP A 46 22.16 16.74 17.52
CA TRP A 46 21.74 16.91 16.12
C TRP A 46 22.49 18.04 15.38
N ARG A 47 23.22 18.88 16.09
CA ARG A 47 24.05 19.97 15.57
C ARG A 47 25.53 19.67 15.59
N GLN A 48 25.95 18.53 16.14
CA GLN A 48 27.36 18.14 16.24
C GLN A 48 27.96 17.88 14.86
N PRO A 49 29.30 18.06 14.71
CA PRO A 49 30.01 17.70 13.49
C PRO A 49 29.82 16.21 13.15
N GLY A 50 29.91 15.88 11.85
CA GLY A 50 29.83 14.50 11.38
C GLY A 50 28.41 13.97 11.15
N ILE A 51 27.37 14.80 11.34
CA ILE A 51 26.01 14.40 10.98
C ILE A 51 25.84 14.39 9.47
N LYS A 52 25.50 13.22 8.94
CA LYS A 52 25.12 13.03 7.55
C LYS A 52 23.61 13.06 7.41
N ARG A 53 23.10 13.84 6.47
CA ARG A 53 21.68 13.89 6.08
C ARG A 53 21.53 13.21 4.73
N THR A 54 20.69 12.19 4.66
CA THR A 54 20.48 11.42 3.43
C THR A 54 18.99 11.39 3.12
N LYS A 55 18.61 11.87 1.94
CA LYS A 55 17.25 11.68 1.43
C LYS A 55 17.06 10.21 1.09
N THR A 56 15.98 9.63 1.56
CA THR A 56 15.64 8.22 1.34
C THR A 56 14.13 8.01 1.30
N VAL A 57 13.71 6.80 0.99
CA VAL A 57 12.31 6.38 0.94
C VAL A 57 12.00 5.47 2.12
N CYS A 58 10.82 5.64 2.70
CA CYS A 58 10.32 4.80 3.78
C CYS A 58 10.16 3.35 3.35
N THR A 59 10.64 2.41 4.17
CA THR A 59 10.61 0.97 3.88
C THR A 59 9.38 0.25 4.43
N TYR A 60 8.34 0.96 4.90
CA TYR A 60 7.20 0.34 5.56
C TYR A 60 6.06 -0.05 4.62
N CYS A 61 5.50 0.89 3.88
CA CYS A 61 4.34 0.61 3.02
C CYS A 61 4.47 1.27 1.64
N GLY A 62 3.56 0.92 0.74
CA GLY A 62 3.56 1.37 -0.64
C GLY A 62 3.19 2.85 -0.88
N VAL A 63 3.00 3.65 0.17
CA VAL A 63 2.81 5.10 0.02
C VAL A 63 4.03 5.78 -0.61
N GLY A 64 5.26 5.23 -0.40
CA GLY A 64 6.47 5.79 -0.97
C GLY A 64 6.91 7.11 -0.33
N CYS A 65 6.64 7.30 0.96
CA CYS A 65 7.03 8.51 1.68
C CYS A 65 8.54 8.74 1.59
N SER A 66 8.95 9.96 1.23
CA SER A 66 10.34 10.39 1.26
C SER A 66 10.63 11.23 2.49
N PHE A 67 11.82 11.07 3.03
CA PHE A 67 12.27 11.81 4.21
C PHE A 67 13.79 11.93 4.25
N GLU A 68 14.31 12.80 5.10
CA GLU A 68 15.72 12.88 5.44
C GLU A 68 16.02 12.01 6.66
N MET A 69 16.96 11.09 6.51
CA MET A 69 17.53 10.29 7.59
C MET A 69 18.84 10.95 8.05
N TRP A 70 18.90 11.27 9.33
CA TRP A 70 20.07 11.89 9.96
C TRP A 70 20.86 10.83 10.70
N THR A 71 22.10 10.64 10.30
CA THR A 71 22.97 9.59 10.84
C THR A 71 24.29 10.15 11.30
N ARG A 72 24.89 9.50 12.30
CA ARG A 72 26.28 9.69 12.72
C ARG A 72 26.84 8.32 13.15
N ASP A 73 28.05 8.03 12.75
CA ASP A 73 28.74 6.78 13.08
C ASP A 73 27.90 5.53 12.82
N ARG A 74 27.20 5.53 11.68
CA ARG A 74 26.26 4.48 11.25
C ARG A 74 24.98 4.32 12.11
N HIS A 75 24.78 5.18 13.11
CA HIS A 75 23.55 5.21 13.88
C HIS A 75 22.53 6.21 13.30
N ILE A 76 21.28 5.82 13.23
CA ILE A 76 20.17 6.71 12.89
C ILE A 76 19.85 7.52 14.15
N LEU A 77 19.91 8.83 14.04
CA LEU A 77 19.59 9.75 15.14
C LEU A 77 18.14 10.23 15.08
N LYS A 78 17.65 10.53 13.88
CA LYS A 78 16.27 10.91 13.63
C LYS A 78 15.89 10.83 12.16
N VAL A 79 14.57 10.87 11.92
CA VAL A 79 13.97 11.02 10.59
C VAL A 79 13.16 12.32 10.55
N GLN A 80 13.39 13.13 9.51
CA GLN A 80 12.67 14.36 9.24
C GLN A 80 11.91 14.24 7.92
N PRO A 81 10.62 14.68 7.84
CA PRO A 81 9.94 14.80 6.57
C PRO A 81 10.63 15.86 5.70
N SER A 82 10.59 15.68 4.39
CA SER A 82 11.10 16.62 3.42
C SER A 82 9.93 17.41 2.82
N PRO A 83 9.95 18.75 2.83
CA PRO A 83 8.86 19.55 2.27
C PRO A 83 8.61 19.30 0.79
N ASP A 84 9.65 18.90 0.08
CA ASP A 84 9.65 18.57 -1.36
C ASP A 84 9.31 17.10 -1.65
N ALA A 85 8.95 16.31 -0.63
CA ALA A 85 8.59 14.91 -0.81
C ALA A 85 7.30 14.75 -1.65
N PRO A 86 7.36 14.06 -2.79
CA PRO A 86 6.24 14.06 -3.76
C PRO A 86 5.00 13.34 -3.24
N ALA A 87 5.15 12.27 -2.46
CA ALA A 87 4.03 11.48 -1.97
C ALA A 87 3.44 12.03 -0.67
N ASN A 88 4.28 12.41 0.28
CA ASN A 88 3.86 12.72 1.65
C ASN A 88 4.00 14.20 2.02
N GLY A 89 4.76 15.01 1.29
CA GLY A 89 5.09 16.36 1.71
C GLY A 89 5.73 16.35 3.11
N ILE A 90 5.26 17.21 3.99
CA ILE A 90 5.72 17.28 5.39
C ILE A 90 5.15 16.19 6.30
N SER A 91 4.22 15.36 5.80
CA SER A 91 3.56 14.33 6.61
C SER A 91 4.37 13.06 6.68
N THR A 92 4.49 12.47 7.86
CA THR A 92 4.99 11.10 8.07
C THR A 92 4.11 10.41 9.11
N CYS A 93 3.90 9.12 8.96
CA CYS A 93 3.22 8.33 9.99
C CYS A 93 4.20 7.90 11.09
N ILE A 94 3.65 7.39 12.18
CA ILE A 94 4.44 6.91 13.33
C ILE A 94 5.51 5.88 12.91
N LYS A 95 5.19 4.99 11.96
CA LYS A 95 6.12 3.96 11.48
C LYS A 95 7.35 4.57 10.82
N GLY A 96 7.15 5.43 9.82
CA GLY A 96 8.27 6.10 9.12
C GLY A 96 9.06 7.05 10.02
N LYS A 97 8.38 7.68 10.99
CA LYS A 97 9.01 8.66 11.88
C LYS A 97 9.85 8.04 12.99
N PHE A 98 9.40 6.94 13.57
CA PHE A 98 9.99 6.41 14.81
C PHE A 98 10.37 4.92 14.77
N ALA A 99 9.77 4.12 13.87
CA ALA A 99 9.98 2.68 13.91
C ALA A 99 11.24 2.23 13.14
N TRP A 100 12.34 2.92 13.33
CA TRP A 100 13.67 2.59 12.81
C TRP A 100 14.65 2.06 13.88
N ASP A 101 14.22 1.94 15.13
CA ASP A 101 15.04 1.45 16.25
C ASP A 101 15.64 0.07 15.99
N PHE A 102 14.94 -0.77 15.20
CA PHE A 102 15.47 -2.09 14.84
C PHE A 102 16.80 -2.01 14.07
N VAL A 103 17.08 -0.89 13.39
CA VAL A 103 18.36 -0.69 12.67
C VAL A 103 19.51 -0.50 13.65
N ASN A 104 19.26 0.25 14.73
CA ASN A 104 20.24 0.54 15.77
C ASN A 104 20.30 -0.52 16.88
N SER A 105 19.43 -1.53 16.82
CA SER A 105 19.27 -2.53 17.89
C SER A 105 20.55 -3.37 18.06
N GLU A 106 21.03 -3.52 19.28
CA GLU A 106 22.15 -4.40 19.63
C GLU A 106 21.83 -5.88 19.35
N LYS A 107 20.54 -6.24 19.26
CA LYS A 107 20.09 -7.59 18.90
C LYS A 107 20.16 -7.87 17.40
N ARG A 108 20.50 -6.87 16.59
CA ARG A 108 20.64 -7.04 15.14
C ARG A 108 21.85 -7.91 14.85
N LEU A 109 21.67 -8.92 14.02
CA LEU A 109 22.78 -9.72 13.51
C LEU A 109 23.70 -8.85 12.64
N THR A 110 24.99 -8.83 12.95
CA THR A 110 26.02 -8.06 12.23
C THR A 110 26.98 -8.95 11.47
N THR A 111 26.97 -10.26 11.77
CA THR A 111 27.78 -11.29 11.12
C THR A 111 26.89 -12.44 10.65
N PRO A 112 27.27 -13.16 9.59
CA PRO A 112 26.61 -14.41 9.22
C PRO A 112 26.66 -15.46 10.34
N LEU A 113 25.64 -16.31 10.40
CA LEU A 113 25.60 -17.43 11.33
C LEU A 113 25.49 -18.74 10.57
N ILE A 114 26.38 -19.68 10.88
CA ILE A 114 26.35 -21.04 10.35
C ILE A 114 25.91 -21.99 11.46
N ARG A 115 25.02 -22.93 11.13
CA ARG A 115 24.60 -23.95 12.08
C ARG A 115 25.48 -25.19 11.96
N GLU A 116 26.15 -25.52 13.05
CA GLU A 116 26.95 -26.74 13.22
C GLU A 116 26.51 -27.47 14.46
N ASN A 117 26.28 -28.78 14.36
CA ASN A 117 25.86 -29.64 15.48
C ASN A 117 24.64 -29.08 16.27
N GLY A 118 23.68 -28.50 15.55
CA GLY A 118 22.47 -27.93 16.10
C GLY A 118 22.60 -26.53 16.72
N ARG A 119 23.79 -25.96 16.80
CA ARG A 119 24.09 -24.64 17.36
C ARG A 119 24.55 -23.66 16.28
N PHE A 120 24.21 -22.38 16.43
CA PHE A 120 24.73 -21.33 15.58
C PHE A 120 26.10 -20.86 16.08
N ARG A 121 27.02 -20.66 15.16
CA ARG A 121 28.28 -19.92 15.37
C ARG A 121 28.39 -18.78 14.38
N GLU A 122 29.14 -17.75 14.74
CA GLU A 122 29.53 -16.69 13.82
C GLU A 122 30.48 -17.20 12.74
N ALA A 123 30.35 -16.63 11.54
CA ALA A 123 31.17 -16.93 10.38
C ALA A 123 31.53 -15.65 9.63
N SER A 124 32.58 -15.70 8.82
CA SER A 124 32.86 -14.64 7.87
C SER A 124 31.85 -14.66 6.71
N TRP A 125 31.69 -13.53 6.01
CA TRP A 125 30.89 -13.47 4.79
C TRP A 125 31.40 -14.40 3.70
N GLU A 126 32.73 -14.52 3.55
CA GLU A 126 33.36 -15.42 2.59
C GLU A 126 32.96 -16.89 2.87
N GLU A 127 33.17 -17.34 4.11
CA GLU A 127 32.80 -18.69 4.52
C GLU A 127 31.30 -18.99 4.32
N ALA A 128 30.43 -18.05 4.69
CA ALA A 128 28.99 -18.23 4.57
C ALA A 128 28.54 -18.29 3.10
N LEU A 129 29.07 -17.41 2.25
CA LEU A 129 28.75 -17.37 0.82
C LEU A 129 29.26 -18.61 0.09
N ASP A 130 30.49 -19.08 0.39
CA ASP A 130 31.04 -20.30 -0.17
C ASP A 130 30.21 -21.53 0.21
N LEU A 131 29.79 -21.60 1.48
CA LEU A 131 28.91 -22.69 1.93
C LEU A 131 27.56 -22.68 1.18
N VAL A 132 26.92 -21.50 1.05
CA VAL A 132 25.64 -21.36 0.34
C VAL A 132 25.81 -21.72 -1.14
N ALA A 133 26.82 -21.18 -1.81
CA ALA A 133 27.08 -21.45 -3.22
C ALA A 133 27.29 -22.96 -3.48
N ARG A 134 28.19 -23.58 -2.71
CA ARG A 134 28.45 -25.01 -2.80
C ARG A 134 27.21 -25.86 -2.60
N ARG A 135 26.40 -25.57 -1.60
CA ARG A 135 25.18 -26.34 -1.31
C ARG A 135 24.11 -26.17 -2.39
N LEU A 136 23.92 -24.97 -2.91
CA LEU A 136 22.99 -24.75 -4.01
C LEU A 136 23.41 -25.48 -5.27
N LEU A 137 24.70 -25.45 -5.61
CA LEU A 137 25.24 -26.17 -6.76
C LEU A 137 25.14 -27.70 -6.58
N GLU A 138 25.46 -28.23 -5.40
CA GLU A 138 25.32 -29.65 -5.07
C GLU A 138 23.87 -30.13 -5.25
N VAL A 139 22.87 -29.38 -4.76
CA VAL A 139 21.45 -29.71 -4.94
C VAL A 139 21.05 -29.66 -6.41
N ARG A 140 21.47 -28.62 -7.14
CA ARG A 140 21.24 -28.48 -8.58
C ARG A 140 21.81 -29.68 -9.36
N ASP A 141 23.07 -30.03 -9.11
CA ASP A 141 23.79 -31.04 -9.87
C ASP A 141 23.30 -32.46 -9.55
N THR A 142 22.79 -32.67 -8.31
CA THR A 142 22.25 -33.97 -7.88
C THR A 142 20.79 -34.17 -8.27
N HIS A 143 19.96 -33.13 -8.16
CA HIS A 143 18.50 -33.25 -8.26
C HIS A 143 17.89 -32.42 -9.39
N GLY A 144 18.70 -31.69 -10.15
CA GLY A 144 18.29 -30.81 -11.24
C GLY A 144 17.89 -29.40 -10.78
N SER A 145 17.94 -28.45 -11.70
CA SER A 145 17.69 -27.03 -11.45
C SER A 145 16.31 -26.73 -10.82
N ASN A 146 15.29 -27.51 -11.21
CA ASN A 146 13.92 -27.33 -10.73
C ASN A 146 13.66 -27.84 -9.30
N SER A 147 14.64 -28.48 -8.67
CA SER A 147 14.58 -28.82 -7.23
C SER A 147 14.78 -27.60 -6.33
N LEU A 148 15.22 -26.48 -6.90
CA LEU A 148 15.46 -25.22 -6.20
C LEU A 148 14.40 -24.18 -6.54
N GLY A 149 13.91 -23.49 -5.50
CA GLY A 149 12.97 -22.38 -5.63
C GLY A 149 13.51 -21.13 -4.90
N PHE A 150 13.24 -19.96 -5.48
CA PHE A 150 13.68 -18.67 -4.96
C PHE A 150 12.48 -17.80 -4.65
N ILE A 151 12.40 -17.30 -3.43
CA ILE A 151 11.33 -16.39 -2.99
C ILE A 151 11.96 -15.05 -2.64
N GLY A 152 11.75 -14.06 -3.52
CA GLY A 152 12.16 -12.70 -3.28
C GLY A 152 11.20 -11.96 -2.35
N SER A 153 11.70 -10.91 -1.74
CA SER A 153 10.89 -10.07 -0.84
C SER A 153 10.43 -8.79 -1.53
N SER A 154 9.15 -8.47 -1.37
CA SER A 154 8.62 -7.14 -1.75
C SER A 154 9.06 -6.01 -0.81
N LYS A 155 9.88 -6.31 0.20
CA LYS A 155 10.57 -5.33 1.06
C LYS A 155 12.04 -5.15 0.73
N ALA A 156 12.59 -5.99 -0.13
CA ALA A 156 13.94 -5.90 -0.63
C ALA A 156 14.11 -4.71 -1.58
N SER A 157 15.35 -4.31 -1.82
CA SER A 157 15.66 -3.29 -2.84
C SER A 157 15.47 -3.86 -4.26
N ASN A 158 15.51 -2.98 -5.24
CA ASN A 158 15.45 -3.38 -6.65
C ASN A 158 16.64 -4.25 -7.04
N GLU A 159 17.83 -3.93 -6.51
CA GLU A 159 19.07 -4.65 -6.73
C GLU A 159 18.99 -6.08 -6.16
N GLU A 160 18.46 -6.24 -4.95
CA GLU A 160 18.26 -7.55 -4.34
C GLU A 160 17.26 -8.40 -5.12
N ALA A 161 16.15 -7.81 -5.59
CA ALA A 161 15.18 -8.49 -6.43
C ALA A 161 15.78 -8.94 -7.76
N TYR A 162 16.55 -8.05 -8.41
CA TYR A 162 17.27 -8.34 -9.64
C TYR A 162 18.29 -9.47 -9.46
N LEU A 163 19.12 -9.40 -8.42
CA LEU A 163 20.13 -10.43 -8.13
C LEU A 163 19.47 -11.78 -7.83
N THR A 164 18.36 -11.79 -7.09
CA THR A 164 17.63 -13.03 -6.77
C THR A 164 17.20 -13.75 -8.05
N GLN A 165 16.55 -13.06 -8.98
CA GLN A 165 16.13 -13.67 -10.23
C GLN A 165 17.32 -14.02 -11.15
N LYS A 166 18.39 -13.23 -11.12
CA LYS A 166 19.60 -13.47 -11.90
C LYS A 166 20.30 -14.77 -11.45
N ILE A 167 20.46 -14.96 -10.14
CA ILE A 167 21.03 -16.20 -9.58
C ILE A 167 20.14 -17.38 -9.95
N ALA A 168 18.82 -17.29 -9.76
CA ALA A 168 17.89 -18.36 -10.10
C ALA A 168 18.00 -18.79 -11.56
N ARG A 169 18.02 -17.84 -12.49
CA ARG A 169 17.97 -18.12 -13.94
C ARG A 169 19.32 -18.42 -14.56
N LEU A 170 20.34 -17.60 -14.26
CA LEU A 170 21.65 -17.74 -14.92
C LEU A 170 22.55 -18.77 -14.24
N ILE A 171 22.51 -18.85 -12.89
CA ILE A 171 23.43 -19.74 -12.15
C ILE A 171 22.79 -21.11 -11.92
N ILE A 172 21.55 -21.12 -11.46
CA ILE A 172 20.85 -22.37 -11.15
C ILE A 172 20.15 -22.95 -12.38
N GLY A 173 19.64 -22.11 -13.29
CA GLY A 173 18.94 -22.54 -14.50
C GLY A 173 17.47 -22.88 -14.24
N THR A 174 16.81 -22.16 -13.31
CA THR A 174 15.39 -22.37 -13.00
C THR A 174 14.56 -21.08 -13.12
N ASN A 175 13.31 -21.23 -13.54
CA ASN A 175 12.29 -20.17 -13.46
C ASN A 175 11.42 -20.28 -12.19
N SER A 176 11.79 -21.13 -11.23
CA SER A 176 11.10 -21.24 -9.94
C SER A 176 11.48 -20.05 -9.03
N VAL A 177 11.16 -18.85 -9.48
CA VAL A 177 11.38 -17.59 -8.75
C VAL A 177 10.09 -16.78 -8.70
N ASP A 178 9.73 -16.29 -7.52
CA ASP A 178 8.55 -15.44 -7.33
C ASP A 178 8.74 -14.51 -6.12
N ASN A 179 7.78 -13.61 -5.91
CA ASN A 179 7.73 -12.73 -4.75
C ASN A 179 6.31 -12.60 -4.21
N SER A 180 6.14 -11.91 -3.08
CA SER A 180 4.85 -11.77 -2.41
C SER A 180 3.77 -11.03 -3.23
N SER A 181 4.11 -10.34 -4.33
CA SER A 181 3.14 -9.69 -5.20
C SER A 181 2.13 -10.67 -5.80
N ARG A 182 2.51 -11.94 -5.94
CA ARG A 182 1.66 -13.02 -6.44
C ARG A 182 0.29 -13.06 -5.76
N TYR A 183 0.28 -12.94 -4.45
CA TYR A 183 -0.93 -12.98 -3.62
C TYR A 183 -1.35 -11.60 -3.12
N CYS A 184 -0.59 -10.55 -3.42
CA CYS A 184 -0.85 -9.18 -2.97
C CYS A 184 -1.60 -8.40 -4.05
N GLN A 185 -0.87 -7.74 -4.95
CA GLN A 185 -1.43 -6.84 -5.95
C GLN A 185 -1.34 -7.34 -7.39
N ASN A 186 -0.76 -8.51 -7.64
CA ASN A 186 -0.74 -9.08 -8.97
C ASN A 186 -2.16 -9.31 -9.55
N PRO A 187 -3.17 -9.71 -8.75
CA PRO A 187 -4.55 -9.76 -9.23
C PRO A 187 -5.07 -8.39 -9.70
N ALA A 188 -4.75 -7.30 -8.98
CA ALA A 188 -5.11 -5.95 -9.44
C ALA A 188 -4.39 -5.58 -10.74
N THR A 189 -3.09 -5.84 -10.82
CA THR A 189 -2.30 -5.64 -12.03
C THR A 189 -2.94 -6.34 -13.22
N LYS A 190 -3.28 -7.64 -13.07
CA LYS A 190 -3.96 -8.41 -14.11
C LYS A 190 -5.33 -7.85 -14.50
N GLY A 191 -6.10 -7.39 -13.51
CA GLY A 191 -7.42 -6.79 -13.74
C GLY A 191 -7.34 -5.48 -14.52
N LEU A 192 -6.40 -4.62 -14.16
CA LEU A 192 -6.17 -3.32 -14.80
C LEU A 192 -5.59 -3.46 -16.22
N PHE A 193 -4.69 -4.43 -16.45
CA PHE A 193 -4.19 -4.70 -17.81
C PHE A 193 -5.31 -5.06 -18.79
N ARG A 194 -6.39 -5.71 -18.32
CA ARG A 194 -7.56 -6.06 -19.14
C ARG A 194 -8.41 -4.86 -19.53
N THR A 195 -8.34 -3.78 -18.76
CA THR A 195 -9.20 -2.60 -18.92
C THR A 195 -8.45 -1.39 -19.45
N VAL A 196 -7.43 -0.94 -18.75
CA VAL A 196 -6.69 0.29 -19.08
C VAL A 196 -5.28 0.03 -19.65
N GLY A 197 -4.91 -1.24 -19.84
CA GLY A 197 -3.62 -1.62 -20.41
C GLY A 197 -2.40 -1.36 -19.52
N TYR A 198 -2.60 -1.00 -18.27
CA TYR A 198 -1.55 -0.69 -17.30
C TYR A 198 -1.93 -1.22 -15.90
N GLY A 199 -0.98 -1.78 -15.19
CA GLY A 199 -1.22 -2.50 -13.93
C GLY A 199 -0.86 -1.72 -12.65
N GLY A 200 -0.71 -0.42 -12.71
CA GLY A 200 -0.36 0.45 -11.59
C GLY A 200 -1.44 1.46 -11.21
N ASP A 201 -1.07 2.41 -10.36
CA ASP A 201 -1.94 3.52 -9.97
C ASP A 201 -2.19 4.44 -11.17
N ALA A 202 -3.44 4.86 -11.36
CA ALA A 202 -3.83 5.70 -12.49
C ALA A 202 -3.44 7.18 -12.35
N GLY A 203 -2.97 7.59 -11.19
CA GLY A 203 -2.56 8.96 -10.88
C GLY A 203 -1.69 9.03 -9.63
N THR A 204 -1.74 10.15 -8.95
CA THR A 204 -0.92 10.45 -7.78
C THR A 204 -1.76 10.56 -6.50
N ILE A 205 -1.11 10.58 -5.35
CA ILE A 205 -1.78 10.88 -4.07
C ILE A 205 -2.45 12.26 -4.09
N LYS A 206 -1.95 13.18 -4.91
CA LYS A 206 -2.52 14.51 -5.10
C LYS A 206 -3.90 14.47 -5.76
N ASP A 207 -4.12 13.52 -6.68
CA ASP A 207 -5.42 13.29 -7.29
C ASP A 207 -6.43 12.78 -6.27
N ILE A 208 -6.02 11.90 -5.35
CA ILE A 208 -6.88 11.43 -4.25
C ILE A 208 -7.34 12.61 -3.37
N GLU A 209 -6.46 13.58 -3.11
CA GLU A 209 -6.84 14.81 -2.37
C GLU A 209 -7.81 15.70 -3.14
N GLN A 210 -7.78 15.66 -4.47
CA GLN A 210 -8.59 16.52 -5.35
C GLN A 210 -9.93 15.88 -5.73
N ALA A 211 -10.10 14.59 -5.53
CA ALA A 211 -11.32 13.88 -5.85
C ALA A 211 -12.52 14.47 -5.08
N GLU A 212 -13.67 14.57 -5.75
CA GLU A 212 -14.93 14.91 -5.11
C GLU A 212 -15.46 13.73 -4.28
N VAL A 213 -15.31 12.52 -4.81
CA VAL A 213 -15.66 11.27 -4.13
C VAL A 213 -14.45 10.34 -4.10
N VAL A 214 -14.18 9.81 -2.91
CA VAL A 214 -13.23 8.71 -2.72
C VAL A 214 -14.00 7.45 -2.32
N VAL A 215 -13.73 6.35 -3.02
CA VAL A 215 -14.28 5.03 -2.72
C VAL A 215 -13.15 4.15 -2.19
N LEU A 216 -13.24 3.69 -0.94
CA LEU A 216 -12.31 2.75 -0.32
C LEU A 216 -12.94 1.37 -0.27
N VAL A 217 -12.26 0.37 -0.85
CA VAL A 217 -12.77 -1.00 -0.93
C VAL A 217 -11.77 -1.98 -0.36
N GLY A 218 -12.17 -2.77 0.63
CA GLY A 218 -11.34 -3.81 1.23
C GLY A 218 -10.01 -3.30 1.77
N SER A 219 -10.02 -2.14 2.45
CA SER A 219 -8.82 -1.46 2.91
C SER A 219 -8.99 -0.72 4.23
N ASN A 220 -8.26 -1.14 5.26
CA ASN A 220 -8.08 -0.35 6.48
C ASN A 220 -6.96 0.69 6.29
N THR A 221 -7.26 1.71 5.49
CA THR A 221 -6.28 2.71 5.04
C THR A 221 -5.69 3.51 6.20
N ALA A 222 -6.44 3.74 7.29
CA ALA A 222 -5.95 4.48 8.45
C ALA A 222 -4.75 3.79 9.14
N GLU A 223 -4.74 2.46 9.17
CA GLU A 223 -3.65 1.69 9.78
C GLU A 223 -2.56 1.31 8.77
N ASN A 224 -2.95 0.92 7.55
CA ASN A 224 -2.01 0.36 6.57
C ASN A 224 -1.31 1.43 5.72
N HIS A 225 -2.02 2.52 5.38
CA HIS A 225 -1.52 3.63 4.55
C HIS A 225 -1.82 4.99 5.22
N PRO A 226 -1.31 5.26 6.44
CA PRO A 226 -1.79 6.36 7.28
C PRO A 226 -1.67 7.74 6.64
N VAL A 227 -0.68 7.96 5.78
CA VAL A 227 -0.51 9.25 5.09
C VAL A 227 -1.65 9.46 4.07
N ILE A 228 -2.04 8.44 3.31
CA ILE A 228 -3.20 8.54 2.41
C ILE A 228 -4.48 8.81 3.21
N ALA A 229 -4.71 8.04 4.29
CA ALA A 229 -5.87 8.28 5.17
C ALA A 229 -5.89 9.69 5.75
N SER A 230 -4.74 10.22 6.16
CA SER A 230 -4.62 11.59 6.66
C SER A 230 -5.01 12.62 5.60
N LYS A 231 -4.61 12.41 4.35
CA LYS A 231 -4.94 13.29 3.23
C LYS A 231 -6.43 13.25 2.88
N ILE A 232 -7.05 12.06 2.87
CA ILE A 232 -8.50 11.91 2.69
C ILE A 232 -9.24 12.64 3.83
N LYS A 233 -8.85 12.42 5.09
CA LYS A 233 -9.45 13.12 6.24
C LYS A 233 -9.32 14.64 6.16
N ALA A 234 -8.19 15.14 5.70
CA ALA A 234 -8.00 16.56 5.47
C ALA A 234 -8.88 17.09 4.33
N ALA A 235 -8.99 16.36 3.22
CA ALA A 235 -9.83 16.73 2.09
C ALA A 235 -11.33 16.72 2.46
N GLN A 236 -11.80 15.75 3.25
CA GLN A 236 -13.15 15.76 3.82
C GLN A 236 -13.43 17.05 4.61
N LYS A 237 -12.50 17.41 5.50
CA LYS A 237 -12.68 18.59 6.37
C LYS A 237 -12.57 19.92 5.63
N LEU A 238 -11.63 20.02 4.69
CA LEU A 238 -11.28 21.29 4.06
C LEU A 238 -12.02 21.55 2.74
N ARG A 239 -12.47 20.49 2.05
CA ARG A 239 -13.04 20.57 0.70
C ARG A 239 -14.43 19.91 0.60
N GLY A 240 -14.92 19.28 1.65
CA GLY A 240 -16.20 18.56 1.62
C GLY A 240 -16.15 17.27 0.78
N GLN A 241 -14.94 16.70 0.55
CA GLN A 241 -14.77 15.43 -0.16
C GLN A 241 -15.67 14.36 0.46
N LYS A 242 -16.38 13.61 -0.39
CA LYS A 242 -17.23 12.52 0.04
C LYS A 242 -16.43 11.22 0.12
N LEU A 243 -16.78 10.38 1.08
CA LEU A 243 -16.13 9.11 1.32
C LEU A 243 -17.16 7.97 1.35
N ILE A 244 -16.93 7.01 0.46
CA ILE A 244 -17.65 5.72 0.46
C ILE A 244 -16.67 4.66 0.94
N VAL A 245 -17.08 3.81 1.87
CA VAL A 245 -16.27 2.69 2.34
C VAL A 245 -17.05 1.38 2.21
N MET A 246 -16.42 0.40 1.57
CA MET A 246 -16.95 -0.96 1.43
C MET A 246 -15.96 -1.94 2.07
N ASP A 247 -16.31 -2.41 3.27
CA ASP A 247 -15.46 -3.31 4.06
C ASP A 247 -16.34 -4.10 5.05
N PRO A 248 -16.08 -5.39 5.29
CA PRO A 248 -16.83 -6.15 6.28
C PRO A 248 -16.60 -5.64 7.71
N ARG A 249 -15.53 -4.90 7.96
CA ARG A 249 -15.19 -4.34 9.27
C ARG A 249 -15.47 -2.83 9.33
N LYS A 250 -16.08 -2.39 10.42
CA LYS A 250 -16.24 -0.96 10.70
C LYS A 250 -14.98 -0.42 11.38
N HIS A 251 -13.99 -0.04 10.57
CA HIS A 251 -12.75 0.60 11.00
C HIS A 251 -12.84 2.14 10.94
N GLU A 252 -11.80 2.86 11.35
CA GLU A 252 -11.79 4.32 11.47
C GLU A 252 -12.30 5.06 10.21
N MET A 253 -11.88 4.61 9.01
CA MET A 253 -12.35 5.26 7.77
C MET A 253 -13.82 4.97 7.50
N ALA A 254 -14.34 3.80 7.90
CA ALA A 254 -15.75 3.45 7.78
C ALA A 254 -16.62 4.28 8.75
N GLU A 255 -16.11 4.62 9.93
CA GLU A 255 -16.80 5.51 10.89
C GLU A 255 -16.96 6.94 10.36
N ARG A 256 -16.07 7.36 9.45
CA ARG A 256 -16.05 8.69 8.82
C ARG A 256 -16.76 8.74 7.48
N ALA A 257 -17.17 7.61 6.94
CA ALA A 257 -17.76 7.53 5.62
C ALA A 257 -19.13 8.22 5.55
N ASP A 258 -19.41 8.90 4.44
CA ASP A 258 -20.75 9.36 4.09
C ASP A 258 -21.66 8.16 3.77
N ILE A 259 -21.10 7.12 3.12
CA ILE A 259 -21.76 5.83 2.90
C ILE A 259 -20.79 4.72 3.35
N PHE A 260 -21.26 3.86 4.27
CA PHE A 260 -20.53 2.66 4.69
C PHE A 260 -21.38 1.42 4.37
N LEU A 261 -20.83 0.54 3.53
CA LEU A 261 -21.45 -0.70 3.12
C LEU A 261 -20.65 -1.91 3.61
N ARG A 262 -21.38 -2.95 4.00
CA ARG A 262 -20.81 -4.21 4.49
C ARG A 262 -21.20 -5.38 3.58
N PRO A 263 -20.50 -5.53 2.43
CA PRO A 263 -20.80 -6.65 1.54
C PRO A 263 -20.46 -7.99 2.21
N ASN A 264 -21.21 -9.01 1.89
CA ASN A 264 -20.83 -10.39 2.18
C ASN A 264 -19.46 -10.69 1.51
N ALA A 265 -18.64 -11.49 2.14
CA ALA A 265 -17.30 -11.81 1.63
C ALA A 265 -17.39 -12.41 0.21
N SER A 266 -16.45 -12.03 -0.66
CA SER A 266 -16.33 -12.49 -2.06
C SER A 266 -17.48 -12.09 -3.00
N THR A 267 -18.27 -11.07 -2.66
CA THR A 267 -19.35 -10.57 -3.51
C THR A 267 -19.05 -9.23 -4.19
N ASP A 268 -17.82 -8.76 -4.11
CA ASP A 268 -17.43 -7.42 -4.59
C ASP A 268 -17.64 -7.24 -6.09
N LEU A 269 -17.37 -8.26 -6.89
CA LEU A 269 -17.68 -8.25 -8.33
C LEU A 269 -19.17 -8.01 -8.60
N ILE A 270 -20.04 -8.54 -7.75
CA ILE A 270 -21.51 -8.47 -7.95
C ILE A 270 -21.98 -7.03 -7.73
N TRP A 271 -21.63 -6.40 -6.59
CA TRP A 271 -22.08 -5.02 -6.37
C TRP A 271 -21.48 -4.06 -7.38
N ALA A 272 -20.17 -4.22 -7.75
CA ALA A 272 -19.53 -3.36 -8.72
C ALA A 272 -20.19 -3.44 -10.11
N SER A 273 -20.57 -4.66 -10.54
CA SER A 273 -21.29 -4.88 -11.78
C SER A 273 -22.72 -4.35 -11.72
N ALA A 274 -23.41 -4.51 -10.59
CA ALA A 274 -24.76 -3.98 -10.40
C ALA A 274 -24.80 -2.45 -10.40
N LEU A 275 -23.80 -1.78 -9.78
CA LEU A 275 -23.67 -0.32 -9.88
C LEU A 275 -23.44 0.12 -11.32
N SER A 276 -22.54 -0.56 -12.06
CA SER A 276 -22.30 -0.25 -13.47
C SER A 276 -23.56 -0.40 -14.31
N ARG A 277 -24.33 -1.48 -14.09
CA ARG A 277 -25.63 -1.67 -14.75
C ARG A 277 -26.59 -0.54 -14.45
N TYR A 278 -26.77 -0.23 -13.16
CA TYR A 278 -27.66 0.86 -12.73
C TYR A 278 -27.30 2.18 -13.39
N MET A 279 -25.98 2.48 -13.52
CA MET A 279 -25.50 3.72 -14.15
C MET A 279 -25.85 3.79 -15.63
N PHE A 280 -25.79 2.69 -16.37
CA PHE A 280 -26.27 2.64 -17.76
C PHE A 280 -27.78 2.84 -17.85
N ASP A 281 -28.56 2.18 -16.99
CA ASP A 281 -30.02 2.18 -17.03
C ASP A 281 -30.62 3.53 -16.57
N ASN A 282 -29.87 4.32 -15.78
CA ASN A 282 -30.31 5.60 -15.20
C ASN A 282 -29.54 6.83 -15.71
N HIS A 283 -28.90 6.75 -16.88
CA HIS A 283 -28.21 7.86 -17.54
C HIS A 283 -27.09 8.50 -16.69
N LEU A 284 -26.40 7.71 -15.87
CA LEU A 284 -25.24 8.12 -15.07
C LEU A 284 -23.91 7.72 -15.74
N ALA A 285 -23.95 6.97 -16.84
CA ALA A 285 -22.79 6.60 -17.60
C ALA A 285 -22.31 7.79 -18.47
N ASP A 286 -21.01 8.02 -18.54
CA ASP A 286 -20.39 9.01 -19.43
C ASP A 286 -20.27 8.43 -20.84
N LEU A 287 -21.35 8.57 -21.63
CA LEU A 287 -21.43 8.00 -22.98
C LEU A 287 -20.43 8.66 -23.95
N ASP A 288 -20.08 9.93 -23.74
CA ASP A 288 -19.09 10.63 -24.55
C ASP A 288 -17.69 10.07 -24.32
N PHE A 289 -17.31 9.85 -23.07
CA PHE A 289 -16.06 9.21 -22.71
C PHE A 289 -16.01 7.77 -23.25
N LEU A 290 -17.04 7.01 -23.02
CA LEU A 290 -17.15 5.63 -23.50
C LEU A 290 -17.02 5.53 -25.02
N GLY A 291 -17.70 6.40 -25.77
CA GLY A 291 -17.65 6.40 -27.23
C GLY A 291 -16.30 6.81 -27.82
N ARG A 292 -15.51 7.60 -27.07
CA ARG A 292 -14.20 8.07 -27.54
C ARG A 292 -13.03 7.16 -27.15
N TRP A 293 -13.09 6.54 -25.98
CA TRP A 293 -11.91 5.95 -25.36
C TRP A 293 -12.07 4.47 -25.00
N VAL A 294 -13.28 3.91 -25.04
CA VAL A 294 -13.53 2.55 -24.57
C VAL A 294 -14.05 1.67 -25.70
N ASN A 295 -13.42 0.51 -25.86
CA ASN A 295 -13.86 -0.50 -26.80
C ASN A 295 -14.84 -1.48 -26.13
N ASN A 296 -15.66 -2.17 -26.93
CA ASN A 296 -16.56 -3.25 -26.52
C ASN A 296 -17.62 -2.84 -25.47
N VAL A 297 -18.07 -1.58 -25.49
CA VAL A 297 -19.03 -1.04 -24.51
C VAL A 297 -20.34 -1.81 -24.53
N GLU A 298 -20.90 -2.12 -25.70
CA GLU A 298 -22.16 -2.86 -25.84
C GLU A 298 -22.03 -4.32 -25.39
N GLU A 299 -20.88 -4.94 -25.61
CA GLU A 299 -20.61 -6.30 -25.10
C GLU A 299 -20.54 -6.30 -23.57
N TYR A 300 -19.85 -5.32 -23.00
CA TYR A 300 -19.81 -5.13 -21.57
C TYR A 300 -21.20 -4.89 -20.99
N ARG A 301 -21.97 -3.99 -21.58
CA ARG A 301 -23.35 -3.69 -21.13
C ARG A 301 -24.22 -4.94 -21.13
N ARG A 302 -24.16 -5.76 -22.19
CA ARG A 302 -24.86 -7.05 -22.24
C ARG A 302 -24.41 -8.01 -21.13
N SER A 303 -23.13 -8.04 -20.82
CA SER A 303 -22.59 -8.89 -19.75
C SER A 303 -23.10 -8.51 -18.35
N LEU A 304 -23.62 -7.29 -18.18
CA LEU A 304 -24.22 -6.80 -16.94
C LEU A 304 -25.67 -7.25 -16.71
N GLU A 305 -26.35 -7.82 -17.71
CA GLU A 305 -27.76 -8.23 -17.61
C GLU A 305 -28.10 -9.09 -16.39
N PRO A 306 -27.27 -10.05 -15.93
CA PRO A 306 -27.56 -10.83 -14.73
C PRO A 306 -27.47 -10.04 -13.42
N PHE A 307 -26.72 -8.91 -13.41
CA PHE A 307 -26.42 -8.17 -12.18
C PHE A 307 -27.50 -7.12 -11.87
N THR A 308 -28.73 -7.60 -11.59
CA THR A 308 -29.82 -6.75 -11.13
C THR A 308 -29.60 -6.27 -9.70
N LEU A 309 -30.26 -5.18 -9.28
CA LEU A 309 -30.24 -4.75 -7.89
C LEU A 309 -30.79 -5.82 -6.94
N ASP A 310 -31.83 -6.57 -7.36
CA ASP A 310 -32.37 -7.70 -6.58
C ASP A 310 -31.37 -8.82 -6.38
N PHE A 311 -30.64 -9.17 -7.44
CA PHE A 311 -29.59 -10.17 -7.36
C PHE A 311 -28.42 -9.69 -6.48
N ALA A 312 -28.04 -8.42 -6.62
CA ALA A 312 -26.99 -7.83 -5.81
C ALA A 312 -27.36 -7.78 -4.33
N GLU A 313 -28.56 -7.30 -3.98
CA GLU A 313 -29.06 -7.30 -2.60
C GLU A 313 -29.05 -8.71 -2.00
N PHE A 314 -29.59 -9.68 -2.71
CA PHE A 314 -29.63 -11.08 -2.24
C PHE A 314 -28.22 -11.66 -1.99
N LYS A 315 -27.26 -11.38 -2.86
CA LYS A 315 -25.90 -11.94 -2.76
C LYS A 315 -25.01 -11.18 -1.79
N THR A 316 -25.08 -9.87 -1.83
CA THR A 316 -24.16 -9.00 -1.09
C THR A 316 -24.62 -8.67 0.33
N GLY A 317 -25.93 -8.76 0.58
CA GLY A 317 -26.56 -8.31 1.83
C GLY A 317 -26.66 -6.78 1.94
N ILE A 318 -26.35 -6.04 0.87
CA ILE A 318 -26.50 -4.58 0.79
C ILE A 318 -27.88 -4.30 0.22
N SER A 319 -28.67 -3.45 0.87
CA SER A 319 -30.01 -3.12 0.38
C SER A 319 -29.97 -2.42 -1.00
N LYS A 320 -31.01 -2.61 -1.80
CA LYS A 320 -31.16 -1.90 -3.09
C LYS A 320 -31.00 -0.40 -2.94
N GLN A 321 -31.58 0.17 -1.90
CA GLN A 321 -31.52 1.61 -1.67
C GLN A 321 -30.07 2.10 -1.40
N GLU A 322 -29.30 1.33 -0.64
CA GLU A 322 -27.88 1.64 -0.40
C GLU A 322 -27.05 1.53 -1.68
N LEU A 323 -27.33 0.51 -2.52
CA LEU A 323 -26.69 0.38 -3.83
C LEU A 323 -27.05 1.56 -4.75
N ILE A 324 -28.32 1.97 -4.79
CA ILE A 324 -28.79 3.13 -5.55
C ILE A 324 -28.08 4.41 -5.06
N ASN A 325 -28.08 4.68 -3.76
CA ASN A 325 -27.46 5.86 -3.19
C ASN A 325 -25.96 5.92 -3.52
N THR A 326 -25.31 4.77 -3.54
CA THR A 326 -23.89 4.64 -3.89
C THR A 326 -23.65 4.92 -5.37
N ALA A 327 -24.47 4.33 -6.25
CA ALA A 327 -24.39 4.56 -7.68
C ALA A 327 -24.64 6.03 -8.05
N GLU A 328 -25.65 6.66 -7.43
CA GLU A 328 -25.96 8.08 -7.60
C GLU A 328 -24.80 8.99 -7.13
N MET A 329 -24.22 8.71 -5.97
CA MET A 329 -23.08 9.50 -5.47
C MET A 329 -21.86 9.39 -6.38
N ILE A 330 -21.54 8.21 -6.88
CA ILE A 330 -20.42 7.99 -7.81
C ILE A 330 -20.74 8.59 -9.19
N GLY A 331 -21.92 8.31 -9.74
CA GLY A 331 -22.29 8.67 -11.10
C GLY A 331 -22.51 10.18 -11.31
N ARG A 332 -22.89 10.91 -10.26
CA ARG A 332 -23.06 12.39 -10.32
C ARG A 332 -21.81 13.17 -9.98
N ALA A 333 -20.79 12.53 -9.43
CA ALA A 333 -19.54 13.19 -9.07
C ALA A 333 -18.74 13.59 -10.31
N LYS A 334 -18.14 14.76 -10.28
CA LYS A 334 -17.27 15.25 -11.37
C LYS A 334 -15.99 14.42 -11.51
N ASN A 335 -15.46 13.95 -10.38
CA ASN A 335 -14.26 13.13 -10.34
C ASN A 335 -14.27 12.17 -9.14
N VAL A 336 -13.88 10.94 -9.40
CA VAL A 336 -13.88 9.84 -8.44
C VAL A 336 -12.52 9.14 -8.44
N CYS A 337 -11.97 8.95 -7.24
CA CYS A 337 -10.86 8.03 -7.03
C CYS A 337 -11.35 6.77 -6.31
N LEU A 338 -11.09 5.61 -6.89
CA LEU A 338 -11.42 4.32 -6.30
C LEU A 338 -10.15 3.61 -5.86
N LEU A 339 -10.05 3.38 -4.55
CA LEU A 339 -8.88 2.78 -3.91
C LEU A 339 -9.24 1.41 -3.35
N TRP A 340 -8.46 0.40 -3.67
CA TRP A 340 -8.66 -0.94 -3.09
C TRP A 340 -7.35 -1.57 -2.62
N ALA A 341 -7.46 -2.53 -1.74
CA ALA A 341 -6.31 -3.24 -1.19
C ALA A 341 -6.53 -4.76 -1.21
N MET A 342 -5.85 -5.46 -0.34
CA MET A 342 -5.83 -6.93 -0.31
C MET A 342 -7.19 -7.56 0.03
N GLY A 343 -8.14 -6.81 0.61
CA GLY A 343 -9.52 -7.26 0.77
C GLY A 343 -10.21 -7.57 -0.55
N ILE A 344 -9.72 -7.01 -1.67
CA ILE A 344 -10.18 -7.31 -3.03
C ILE A 344 -9.27 -8.31 -3.72
N THR A 345 -7.96 -8.14 -3.61
CA THR A 345 -7.01 -8.88 -4.45
C THR A 345 -6.72 -10.29 -3.95
N GLN A 346 -6.82 -10.53 -2.64
CA GLN A 346 -6.53 -11.85 -2.04
C GLN A 346 -7.74 -12.79 -2.03
N HIS A 347 -8.46 -12.83 -3.14
CA HIS A 347 -9.56 -13.74 -3.40
C HIS A 347 -9.31 -14.54 -4.68
N SER A 348 -9.98 -15.68 -4.83
CA SER A 348 -9.90 -16.50 -6.05
C SER A 348 -10.28 -15.71 -7.32
N HIS A 349 -11.20 -14.77 -7.20
CA HIS A 349 -11.66 -13.87 -8.27
C HIS A 349 -11.11 -12.44 -8.16
N GLY A 350 -9.99 -12.22 -7.45
CA GLY A 350 -9.43 -10.89 -7.22
C GLY A 350 -9.11 -10.12 -8.50
N SER A 351 -8.69 -10.81 -9.57
CA SER A 351 -8.46 -10.17 -10.88
C SER A 351 -9.75 -9.71 -11.54
N ASP A 352 -10.80 -10.52 -11.46
CA ASP A 352 -12.10 -10.22 -12.08
C ASP A 352 -12.79 -9.09 -11.31
N THR A 353 -12.69 -9.09 -9.99
CA THR A 353 -13.16 -7.99 -9.15
C THR A 353 -12.42 -6.69 -9.46
N SER A 354 -11.09 -6.74 -9.60
CA SER A 354 -10.30 -5.56 -9.99
C SER A 354 -10.68 -5.05 -11.39
N THR A 355 -11.02 -5.96 -12.32
CA THR A 355 -11.58 -5.60 -13.63
C THR A 355 -12.93 -4.89 -13.48
N ALA A 356 -13.83 -5.40 -12.64
CA ALA A 356 -15.16 -4.80 -12.41
C ALA A 356 -15.04 -3.40 -11.77
N LEU A 357 -14.14 -3.21 -10.82
CA LEU A 357 -13.87 -1.89 -10.21
C LEU A 357 -13.31 -0.89 -11.23
N SER A 358 -12.41 -1.33 -12.10
CA SER A 358 -11.89 -0.49 -13.17
C SER A 358 -12.97 -0.16 -14.21
N ASN A 359 -13.82 -1.12 -14.57
CA ASN A 359 -14.94 -0.87 -15.48
C ASN A 359 -15.93 0.13 -14.91
N LEU A 360 -16.21 0.11 -13.60
CA LEU A 360 -17.04 1.11 -12.93
C LEU A 360 -16.51 2.53 -13.13
N LEU A 361 -15.19 2.71 -13.04
CA LEU A 361 -14.53 3.99 -13.33
C LEU A 361 -14.59 4.37 -14.83
N LEU A 362 -14.46 3.40 -15.73
CA LEU A 362 -14.61 3.63 -17.16
C LEU A 362 -16.04 4.06 -17.50
N VAL A 363 -17.06 3.40 -16.93
CA VAL A 363 -18.48 3.75 -17.14
C VAL A 363 -18.75 5.20 -16.77
N THR A 364 -18.10 5.72 -15.75
CA THR A 364 -18.30 7.09 -15.25
C THR A 364 -17.25 8.09 -15.72
N GLY A 365 -16.42 7.74 -16.72
CA GLY A 365 -15.39 8.62 -17.28
C GLY A 365 -14.32 9.07 -16.29
N ASN A 366 -14.00 8.23 -15.29
CA ASN A 366 -13.09 8.55 -14.20
C ASN A 366 -11.65 8.05 -14.43
N TYR A 367 -11.14 8.27 -15.64
CA TYR A 367 -9.75 8.08 -16.01
C TYR A 367 -9.22 9.25 -16.86
N GLY A 368 -7.91 9.50 -16.80
CA GLY A 368 -7.22 10.44 -17.67
C GLY A 368 -7.46 11.92 -17.36
N LYS A 369 -8.06 12.26 -16.23
CA LYS A 369 -8.27 13.64 -15.77
C LYS A 369 -7.89 13.81 -14.30
N PRO A 370 -7.53 15.03 -13.82
CA PRO A 370 -7.16 15.27 -12.42
C PRO A 370 -8.26 14.84 -11.45
N GLY A 371 -7.86 14.25 -10.33
CA GLY A 371 -8.77 13.83 -9.28
C GLY A 371 -9.53 12.54 -9.58
N THR A 372 -9.09 11.74 -10.56
CA THR A 372 -9.74 10.48 -10.94
C THR A 372 -8.77 9.30 -10.94
N GLY A 373 -9.31 8.10 -11.03
CA GLY A 373 -8.58 6.88 -11.33
C GLY A 373 -8.72 5.76 -10.31
N GLY A 374 -8.17 4.62 -10.69
CA GLY A 374 -8.07 3.42 -9.89
C GLY A 374 -6.71 3.33 -9.20
N TYR A 375 -6.72 3.04 -7.90
CA TYR A 375 -5.51 3.00 -7.07
C TYR A 375 -5.44 1.68 -6.30
N PRO A 376 -4.78 0.65 -6.83
CA PRO A 376 -4.49 -0.57 -6.09
C PRO A 376 -3.41 -0.30 -5.05
N MET A 377 -3.80 0.07 -3.83
CA MET A 377 -2.87 0.47 -2.77
C MET A 377 -1.92 -0.65 -2.39
N ARG A 378 -0.64 -0.43 -2.66
CA ARG A 378 0.43 -1.41 -2.41
C ARG A 378 0.71 -1.54 -0.92
N GLY A 379 0.71 -2.77 -0.40
CA GLY A 379 1.02 -3.03 1.01
C GLY A 379 2.50 -2.84 1.32
N HIS A 380 3.35 -3.61 0.67
CA HIS A 380 4.80 -3.50 0.83
C HIS A 380 5.38 -2.33 0.04
N ASN A 381 6.47 -1.76 0.57
CA ASN A 381 7.14 -0.58 0.01
C ASN A 381 7.70 -0.80 -1.40
N ASN A 382 8.14 -2.00 -1.74
CA ASN A 382 8.78 -2.32 -3.02
C ASN A 382 8.14 -3.50 -3.77
N VAL A 383 6.83 -3.73 -3.57
CA VAL A 383 6.13 -4.81 -4.27
C VAL A 383 6.12 -4.60 -5.80
N GLN A 384 6.06 -3.35 -6.23
CA GLN A 384 6.13 -2.98 -7.64
C GLN A 384 7.56 -3.23 -8.17
N GLY A 385 8.59 -2.68 -7.53
CA GLY A 385 9.97 -2.83 -7.97
C GLY A 385 10.44 -4.28 -7.99
N ALA A 386 10.06 -5.10 -7.00
CA ALA A 386 10.39 -6.53 -7.02
C ALA A 386 9.84 -7.24 -8.28
N SER A 387 8.66 -6.83 -8.75
CA SER A 387 8.07 -7.33 -9.99
C SER A 387 8.74 -6.75 -11.24
N ASP A 388 8.98 -5.43 -11.27
CA ASP A 388 9.62 -4.73 -12.38
C ASP A 388 11.03 -5.26 -12.66
N PHE A 389 11.74 -5.69 -11.61
CA PHE A 389 13.08 -6.29 -11.71
C PHE A 389 13.08 -7.82 -11.90
N GLY A 390 11.92 -8.38 -12.29
CA GLY A 390 11.81 -9.75 -12.80
C GLY A 390 11.82 -10.85 -11.74
N CYS A 391 11.60 -10.52 -10.46
CA CYS A 391 11.42 -11.53 -9.42
C CYS A 391 10.01 -12.16 -9.51
N LEU A 392 9.67 -12.63 -10.71
CA LEU A 392 8.40 -13.25 -11.09
C LEU A 392 8.68 -14.48 -11.96
N ARG A 393 7.92 -15.55 -11.76
CA ARG A 393 8.11 -16.82 -12.49
C ARG A 393 8.06 -16.68 -14.01
N ASN A 394 7.18 -15.86 -14.51
CA ASN A 394 6.79 -15.78 -15.92
C ASN A 394 7.24 -14.49 -16.62
N MET A 395 8.03 -13.66 -15.96
CA MET A 395 8.49 -12.37 -16.48
C MET A 395 9.96 -12.14 -16.19
N TYR A 396 10.67 -11.61 -17.17
CA TYR A 396 11.98 -11.01 -17.00
C TYR A 396 11.87 -9.58 -16.45
N PRO A 397 13.00 -8.93 -16.09
CA PRO A 397 13.00 -7.49 -15.80
C PRO A 397 12.35 -6.69 -16.94
N GLY A 398 11.50 -5.70 -16.60
CA GLY A 398 10.76 -4.92 -17.59
C GLY A 398 9.52 -5.62 -18.16
N TYR A 399 9.10 -6.73 -17.57
CA TYR A 399 7.90 -7.51 -17.97
C TYR A 399 7.99 -8.24 -19.31
N ASP A 400 9.18 -8.44 -19.84
CA ASP A 400 9.36 -9.36 -20.95
C ASP A 400 8.97 -10.80 -20.52
N LYS A 401 8.27 -11.51 -21.39
CA LYS A 401 7.83 -12.87 -21.10
C LYS A 401 9.00 -13.85 -21.09
N VAL A 402 8.97 -14.76 -20.14
CA VAL A 402 9.91 -15.89 -20.06
C VAL A 402 9.56 -16.94 -21.10
#